data_7d8af98859bb01927343ac0dd4c6817e
#
_entry.id   7d8af98859bb01927343ac0dd4c6817e
#
_cell.length_a   1.000
_cell.length_b   1.000
_cell.length_c   1.000
_cell.angle_alpha   90.00
_cell.angle_beta   90.00
_cell.angle_gamma   90.00
#
_symmetry.space_group_name_H-M   'P 1'
#
loop_
_entity.id
_entity.type
_entity.pdbx_description
1 polymer ?
#
loop_
_entity_poly.entity_id
_entity_poly.type
_entity_poly.pdbx_seq_one_letter_code
_entity_poly.pdbx_strand_id
1 'polypeptide(L)'
;GGLFHQQVAKDTHKNYHQSALVGYLDVAGIEPNTAWERFTSEGPLALLPHQLGPQALNFVWCASPHRVTELHNLSEPIFLEELKKAFGLPIGQFLHVHRRQIYPLGLNIRQDIVKDQEVWIGNAAQTLHPVAGQGLNLGLRDAITLANCLGPVFARQPHHSTDLSTLIKNALSQYAKERRSDRQMTIGITDLMANLFTAQFIPIVAARGLALATLQWLPPLKNALARQ
;
A
#
# COMPACT_ATOMS: atom_id res chain seq x y z
N GLY A 1 6.58 5.81 10.75
CA GLY A 1 6.64 6.42 11.86
C GLY A 1 5.51 6.83 12.74
N GLY A 2 5.67 7.06 13.84
CA GLY A 2 5.17 7.16 15.12
C GLY A 2 4.10 8.20 15.51
N LEU A 3 3.33 8.83 14.64
CA LEU A 3 2.30 9.80 15.05
C LEU A 3 0.93 9.18 15.41
N PHE A 4 0.79 7.84 15.36
CA PHE A 4 -0.41 7.14 15.84
C PHE A 4 -0.41 6.87 17.36
N HIS A 5 0.57 7.35 18.13
CA HIS A 5 0.64 7.11 19.57
C HIS A 5 -0.47 7.80 20.39
N GLN A 6 -1.17 8.77 19.83
CA GLN A 6 -2.40 9.28 20.42
C GLN A 6 -3.59 8.65 19.70
N GLN A 7 -4.00 7.47 20.16
CA GLN A 7 -5.24 6.84 19.71
C GLN A 7 -6.41 7.73 20.14
N VAL A 8 -7.08 8.30 19.14
CA VAL A 8 -8.37 8.95 19.37
C VAL A 8 -9.44 7.84 19.37
N ALA A 9 -10.37 7.85 20.30
CA ALA A 9 -11.39 6.81 20.48
C ALA A 9 -12.23 6.50 19.22
N LYS A 10 -12.17 7.36 18.21
CA LYS A 10 -12.87 7.21 16.91
C LYS A 10 -12.03 6.58 15.81
N ASP A 11 -10.71 6.41 16.00
CA ASP A 11 -9.84 5.86 14.96
C ASP A 11 -10.09 4.36 14.80
N THR A 12 -10.05 3.89 13.56
CA THR A 12 -10.20 2.46 13.24
C THR A 12 -8.84 1.79 13.19
N HIS A 13 -8.70 0.71 13.97
CA HIS A 13 -7.50 -0.14 13.97
C HIS A 13 -7.91 -1.58 13.66
N LYS A 14 -7.27 -2.18 12.67
CA LYS A 14 -7.46 -3.59 12.31
C LYS A 14 -6.11 -4.26 12.16
N ASN A 15 -5.91 -5.35 12.88
CA ASN A 15 -4.76 -6.21 12.68
C ASN A 15 -5.10 -7.27 11.63
N TYR A 16 -4.29 -7.37 10.57
CA TYR A 16 -4.48 -8.41 9.56
C TYR A 16 -3.88 -9.76 9.96
N HIS A 17 -3.21 -9.84 11.13
CA HIS A 17 -2.45 -11.03 11.54
C HIS A 17 -1.44 -11.47 10.48
N GLN A 18 -0.89 -10.49 9.78
CA GLN A 18 0.15 -10.65 8.77
C GLN A 18 1.33 -9.72 9.04
N SER A 19 2.46 -10.10 8.49
CA SER A 19 3.66 -9.28 8.40
C SER A 19 4.19 -9.31 6.96
N ALA A 20 4.90 -8.27 6.56
CA ALA A 20 5.64 -8.24 5.32
C ALA A 20 7.13 -8.47 5.60
N LEU A 21 7.75 -9.40 4.87
CA LEU A 21 9.19 -9.49 4.73
C LEU A 21 9.60 -8.67 3.50
N VAL A 22 10.45 -7.70 3.71
CA VAL A 22 10.91 -6.77 2.68
C VAL A 22 12.43 -6.84 2.56
N GLY A 23 12.94 -6.78 1.36
CA GLY A 23 14.35 -6.74 1.07
C GLY A 23 14.59 -6.54 -0.41
N TYR A 24 15.81 -6.77 -0.88
CA TYR A 24 16.10 -6.76 -2.29
C TYR A 24 16.98 -7.93 -2.71
N LEU A 25 16.95 -8.24 -3.99
CA LEU A 25 17.60 -9.37 -4.62
C LEU A 25 18.56 -8.88 -5.70
N ASP A 26 19.70 -9.53 -5.81
CA ASP A 26 20.46 -9.50 -7.06
C ASP A 26 19.91 -10.59 -7.98
N VAL A 27 19.71 -10.25 -9.24
CA VAL A 27 19.01 -11.09 -10.21
C VAL A 27 19.71 -11.10 -11.56
N ALA A 28 19.50 -12.17 -12.34
CA ALA A 28 19.98 -12.26 -13.72
C ALA A 28 18.89 -12.82 -14.65
N GLY A 29 18.92 -12.39 -15.92
CA GLY A 29 17.98 -12.88 -16.94
C GLY A 29 16.52 -12.47 -16.70
N ILE A 30 16.31 -11.32 -16.06
CA ILE A 30 14.97 -10.78 -15.75
C ILE A 30 14.65 -9.66 -16.73
N GLU A 31 13.36 -9.57 -17.13
CA GLU A 31 12.87 -8.49 -17.97
C GLU A 31 12.94 -7.15 -17.23
N PRO A 32 13.66 -6.15 -17.77
CA PRO A 32 13.84 -4.86 -17.10
C PRO A 32 12.52 -4.10 -16.98
N ASN A 33 12.43 -3.26 -15.93
CA ASN A 33 11.28 -2.38 -15.68
C ASN A 33 9.92 -3.11 -15.56
N THR A 34 9.95 -4.41 -15.26
CA THR A 34 8.76 -5.22 -15.06
C THR A 34 8.56 -5.49 -13.58
N ALA A 35 7.32 -5.33 -13.13
CA ALA A 35 6.89 -5.71 -11.79
C ALA A 35 6.05 -6.98 -11.87
N TRP A 36 6.26 -7.88 -10.91
CA TRP A 36 5.47 -9.12 -10.79
C TRP A 36 4.80 -9.16 -9.43
N GLU A 37 3.55 -9.58 -9.41
CA GLU A 37 2.83 -9.87 -8.18
C GLU A 37 2.19 -11.24 -8.27
N ARG A 38 2.35 -12.03 -7.23
CA ARG A 38 1.74 -13.33 -7.08
C ARG A 38 0.97 -13.43 -5.78
N PHE A 39 -0.26 -13.85 -5.88
CA PHE A 39 -1.08 -14.17 -4.72
C PHE A 39 -0.86 -15.63 -4.33
N THR A 40 -0.10 -15.84 -3.27
CA THR A 40 0.15 -17.17 -2.70
C THR A 40 -0.94 -17.54 -1.68
N SER A 41 -0.95 -18.79 -1.22
CA SER A 41 -1.84 -19.21 -0.13
C SER A 41 -1.51 -18.54 1.22
N GLU A 42 -0.30 -17.99 1.37
CA GLU A 42 0.15 -17.29 2.58
C GLU A 42 -0.17 -15.79 2.52
N GLY A 43 -0.21 -15.21 1.31
CA GLY A 43 -0.44 -13.79 1.05
C GLY A 43 0.20 -13.34 -0.25
N PRO A 44 0.15 -12.03 -0.57
CA PRO A 44 0.78 -11.49 -1.76
C PRO A 44 2.31 -11.50 -1.67
N LEU A 45 2.94 -11.81 -2.80
CA LEU A 45 4.38 -11.74 -3.01
C LEU A 45 4.65 -10.89 -4.25
N ALA A 46 5.25 -9.73 -4.05
CA ALA A 46 5.59 -8.79 -5.12
C ALA A 46 7.11 -8.73 -5.35
N LEU A 47 7.50 -8.64 -6.62
CA LEU A 47 8.85 -8.33 -7.05
C LEU A 47 8.80 -7.05 -7.89
N LEU A 48 9.55 -6.04 -7.50
CA LEU A 48 9.47 -4.69 -8.05
C LEU A 48 10.85 -4.22 -8.50
N PRO A 49 10.97 -3.46 -9.60
CA PRO A 49 12.24 -2.89 -10.02
C PRO A 49 12.92 -2.13 -8.87
N HIS A 50 14.23 -2.30 -8.75
CA HIS A 50 15.04 -1.62 -7.75
C HIS A 50 15.83 -0.46 -8.38
N GLN A 51 16.11 0.59 -7.60
CA GLN A 51 16.87 1.76 -8.07
C GLN A 51 18.32 1.46 -8.46
N LEU A 52 18.88 0.33 -8.03
CA LEU A 52 20.21 -0.12 -8.43
C LEU A 52 20.28 -0.61 -9.89
N GLY A 53 19.16 -0.64 -10.60
CA GLY A 53 19.10 -0.99 -12.02
C GLY A 53 18.49 -2.37 -12.30
N PRO A 54 18.61 -2.85 -13.55
CA PRO A 54 17.87 -4.02 -14.02
C PRO A 54 18.34 -5.36 -13.43
N GLN A 55 19.47 -5.37 -12.70
CA GLN A 55 19.98 -6.56 -12.04
C GLN A 55 19.57 -6.65 -10.57
N ALA A 56 18.64 -5.80 -10.12
CA ALA A 56 18.15 -5.82 -8.76
C ALA A 56 16.64 -5.66 -8.70
N LEU A 57 15.99 -6.41 -7.80
CA LEU A 57 14.56 -6.32 -7.51
C LEU A 57 14.32 -6.14 -6.01
N ASN A 58 13.40 -5.26 -5.65
CA ASN A 58 12.79 -5.29 -4.33
C ASN A 58 11.82 -6.45 -4.24
N PHE A 59 11.71 -7.08 -3.07
CA PHE A 59 10.61 -8.00 -2.80
C PHE A 59 9.80 -7.55 -1.59
N VAL A 60 8.51 -7.83 -1.64
CA VAL A 60 7.56 -7.68 -0.53
C VAL A 60 6.78 -8.99 -0.42
N TRP A 61 7.04 -9.77 0.62
CA TRP A 61 6.39 -11.05 0.86
C TRP A 61 5.51 -10.97 2.10
N CYS A 62 4.21 -11.01 1.93
CA CYS A 62 3.24 -10.97 3.03
C CYS A 62 2.86 -12.41 3.42
N ALA A 63 2.95 -12.70 4.71
CA ALA A 63 2.52 -13.98 5.27
C ALA A 63 2.19 -13.83 6.77
N SER A 64 1.84 -14.94 7.45
CA SER A 64 1.67 -14.92 8.90
C SER A 64 2.95 -14.46 9.61
N PRO A 65 2.86 -13.84 10.79
CA PRO A 65 4.05 -13.38 11.54
C PRO A 65 5.06 -14.51 11.82
N HIS A 66 4.56 -15.70 12.10
CA HIS A 66 5.40 -16.89 12.31
C HIS A 66 6.17 -17.24 11.03
N ARG A 67 5.48 -17.35 9.89
CA ARG A 67 6.10 -17.69 8.60
C ARG A 67 7.12 -16.64 8.15
N VAL A 68 6.81 -15.37 8.34
CA VAL A 68 7.75 -14.28 8.02
C VAL A 68 9.01 -14.35 8.89
N THR A 69 8.88 -14.70 10.17
CA THR A 69 10.02 -14.92 11.06
C THR A 69 10.87 -16.12 10.63
N GLU A 70 10.24 -17.23 10.22
CA GLU A 70 10.96 -18.37 9.63
C GLU A 70 11.75 -17.94 8.39
N LEU A 71 11.10 -17.31 7.41
CA LEU A 71 11.73 -16.84 6.18
C LEU A 71 12.89 -15.86 6.43
N HIS A 72 12.72 -14.99 7.42
CA HIS A 72 13.78 -14.05 7.82
C HIS A 72 15.03 -14.74 8.33
N ASN A 73 14.87 -15.84 9.07
CA ASN A 73 15.97 -16.58 9.73
C ASN A 73 16.62 -17.64 8.82
N LEU A 74 16.05 -17.94 7.66
CA LEU A 74 16.65 -18.89 6.71
C LEU A 74 18.03 -18.40 6.24
N SER A 75 18.94 -19.35 5.99
CA SER A 75 20.16 -19.06 5.24
C SER A 75 19.82 -18.57 3.82
N GLU A 76 20.71 -17.80 3.22
CA GLU A 76 20.47 -17.23 1.88
C GLU A 76 20.08 -18.28 0.84
N PRO A 77 20.80 -19.40 0.66
CA PRO A 77 20.42 -20.37 -0.35
C PRO A 77 19.03 -20.96 -0.15
N ILE A 78 18.67 -21.26 1.10
CA ILE A 78 17.35 -21.83 1.43
C ILE A 78 16.24 -20.79 1.19
N PHE A 79 16.48 -19.53 1.55
CA PHE A 79 15.52 -18.45 1.30
C PHE A 79 15.25 -18.27 -0.20
N LEU A 80 16.30 -18.26 -1.04
CA LEU A 80 16.17 -18.10 -2.49
C LEU A 80 15.38 -19.25 -3.12
N GLU A 81 15.57 -20.48 -2.64
CA GLU A 81 14.78 -21.64 -3.09
C GLU A 81 13.30 -21.53 -2.65
N GLU A 82 13.04 -21.12 -1.41
CA GLU A 82 11.66 -20.88 -0.93
C GLU A 82 10.97 -19.78 -1.74
N LEU A 83 11.69 -18.68 -2.04
CA LEU A 83 11.18 -17.59 -2.86
C LEU A 83 10.84 -18.05 -4.28
N LYS A 84 11.75 -18.78 -4.91
CA LYS A 84 11.55 -19.37 -6.26
C LYS A 84 10.34 -20.31 -6.30
N LYS A 85 10.22 -21.15 -5.30
CA LYS A 85 9.10 -22.08 -5.15
C LYS A 85 7.77 -21.35 -4.94
N ALA A 86 7.74 -20.34 -4.07
CA ALA A 86 6.55 -19.55 -3.81
C ALA A 86 6.13 -18.72 -5.04
N PHE A 87 7.09 -18.20 -5.80
CA PHE A 87 6.81 -17.47 -7.02
C PHE A 87 6.32 -18.37 -8.14
N GLY A 88 6.88 -19.57 -8.30
CA GLY A 88 6.38 -20.66 -9.15
C GLY A 88 6.47 -20.43 -10.66
N LEU A 89 7.04 -19.31 -11.14
CA LEU A 89 7.28 -19.00 -12.55
C LEU A 89 8.77 -18.77 -12.77
N PRO A 90 9.33 -19.21 -13.90
CA PRO A 90 10.71 -18.90 -14.27
C PRO A 90 10.78 -17.45 -14.74
N ILE A 91 11.11 -16.53 -13.85
CA ILE A 91 11.30 -15.10 -14.16
C ILE A 91 12.77 -14.69 -14.24
N GLY A 92 13.68 -15.64 -14.21
CA GLY A 92 15.11 -15.44 -14.20
C GLY A 92 15.79 -16.17 -13.04
N GLN A 93 16.99 -15.74 -12.69
CA GLN A 93 17.77 -16.32 -11.59
C GLN A 93 17.84 -15.33 -10.43
N PHE A 94 17.58 -15.78 -9.21
CA PHE A 94 17.85 -15.06 -7.98
C PHE A 94 19.26 -15.46 -7.51
N LEU A 95 20.15 -14.46 -7.39
CA LEU A 95 21.57 -14.69 -7.11
C LEU A 95 21.87 -14.48 -5.61
N HIS A 96 21.48 -13.31 -5.09
CA HIS A 96 21.71 -12.94 -3.69
C HIS A 96 20.49 -12.24 -3.10
N VAL A 97 20.33 -12.31 -1.76
CA VAL A 97 19.31 -11.58 -1.02
C VAL A 97 19.95 -10.65 0.01
N HIS A 98 19.42 -9.43 0.09
CA HIS A 98 19.94 -8.39 0.97
C HIS A 98 18.85 -7.77 1.85
N ARG A 99 19.26 -7.34 3.07
CA ARG A 99 18.47 -6.48 3.97
C ARG A 99 17.04 -6.96 4.24
N ARG A 100 16.89 -8.23 4.55
CA ARG A 100 15.58 -8.75 4.97
C ARG A 100 15.12 -8.05 6.25
N GLN A 101 13.93 -7.43 6.20
CA GLN A 101 13.32 -6.72 7.33
C GLN A 101 11.84 -7.08 7.46
N ILE A 102 11.37 -7.18 8.70
CA ILE A 102 9.99 -7.56 9.01
C ILE A 102 9.19 -6.32 9.39
N TYR A 103 8.02 -6.15 8.78
CA TYR A 103 7.06 -5.08 9.08
C TYR A 103 5.69 -5.69 9.42
N PRO A 104 5.15 -5.44 10.62
CA PRO A 104 3.80 -5.88 10.95
C PRO A 104 2.78 -5.11 10.08
N LEU A 105 1.73 -5.79 9.61
CA LEU A 105 0.71 -5.23 8.76
C LEU A 105 -0.58 -4.99 9.53
N GLY A 106 -1.08 -3.77 9.43
CA GLY A 106 -2.33 -3.34 10.04
C GLY A 106 -2.97 -2.22 9.24
N LEU A 107 -4.28 -2.09 9.42
CA LEU A 107 -5.04 -0.95 8.94
C LEU A 107 -5.21 0.03 10.10
N ASN A 108 -4.77 1.27 9.89
CA ASN A 108 -5.04 2.35 10.81
C ASN A 108 -5.69 3.49 10.02
N ILE A 109 -6.83 3.96 10.47
CA ILE A 109 -7.59 5.03 9.80
C ILE A 109 -7.97 6.08 10.82
N ARG A 110 -7.50 7.31 10.64
CA ARG A 110 -8.06 8.46 11.34
C ARG A 110 -9.42 8.80 10.76
N GLN A 111 -10.42 8.93 11.63
CA GLN A 111 -11.74 9.39 11.22
C GLN A 111 -11.69 10.88 10.86
N ASP A 112 -11.12 11.68 11.73
CA ASP A 112 -10.98 13.12 11.53
C ASP A 112 -9.53 13.42 11.07
N ILE A 113 -9.36 13.80 9.82
CA ILE A 113 -8.05 14.15 9.24
C ILE A 113 -7.70 15.63 9.38
N VAL A 114 -8.62 16.42 9.92
CA VAL A 114 -8.45 17.83 10.24
C VAL A 114 -9.00 18.07 11.64
N LYS A 115 -8.24 18.75 12.48
CA LYS A 115 -8.67 19.22 13.79
C LYS A 115 -8.03 20.56 14.07
N ASP A 116 -8.87 21.58 14.30
CA ASP A 116 -8.43 22.96 14.45
C ASP A 116 -7.60 23.46 13.27
N GLN A 117 -6.29 23.63 13.41
CA GLN A 117 -5.32 23.98 12.37
C GLN A 117 -4.34 22.83 12.06
N GLU A 118 -4.58 21.65 12.63
CA GLU A 118 -3.79 20.45 12.34
C GLU A 118 -4.44 19.65 11.23
N VAL A 119 -3.61 19.10 10.33
CA VAL A 119 -4.03 18.23 9.24
C VAL A 119 -3.12 17.01 9.15
N TRP A 120 -3.71 15.84 9.01
CA TRP A 120 -3.00 14.58 8.83
C TRP A 120 -3.12 14.12 7.40
N ILE A 121 -1.99 13.73 6.80
CA ILE A 121 -1.89 13.24 5.42
C ILE A 121 -1.07 11.93 5.37
N GLY A 122 -1.25 11.14 4.30
CA GLY A 122 -0.51 9.91 4.08
C GLY A 122 -0.61 8.95 5.28
N ASN A 123 0.52 8.34 5.68
CA ASN A 123 0.54 7.38 6.79
C ASN A 123 0.12 7.95 8.15
N ALA A 124 0.14 9.26 8.32
CA ALA A 124 -0.37 9.90 9.54
C ALA A 124 -1.92 9.94 9.57
N ALA A 125 -2.57 9.95 8.41
CA ALA A 125 -4.02 9.89 8.25
C ALA A 125 -4.53 8.45 8.12
N GLN A 126 -3.82 7.60 7.36
CA GLN A 126 -4.17 6.21 7.14
C GLN A 126 -2.97 5.33 6.78
N THR A 127 -2.89 4.15 7.38
CA THR A 127 -1.94 3.10 7.00
C THR A 127 -2.71 1.96 6.37
N LEU A 128 -2.33 1.55 5.16
CA LEU A 128 -3.02 0.52 4.37
C LEU A 128 -2.18 -0.75 4.26
N HIS A 129 -2.84 -1.86 3.96
CA HIS A 129 -2.15 -3.09 3.55
C HIS A 129 -1.40 -2.85 2.22
N PRO A 130 -0.18 -3.38 2.03
CA PRO A 130 0.61 -3.14 0.82
C PRO A 130 0.08 -3.84 -0.44
N VAL A 131 -0.94 -4.69 -0.33
CA VAL A 131 -1.47 -5.55 -1.41
C VAL A 131 -1.81 -4.81 -2.72
N ALA A 132 -2.17 -3.55 -2.65
CA ALA A 132 -2.50 -2.76 -3.83
C ALA A 132 -1.47 -1.64 -4.13
N GLY A 133 -0.41 -1.51 -3.32
CA GLY A 133 0.58 -0.44 -3.45
C GLY A 133 0.03 0.98 -3.33
N GLN A 134 -1.20 1.17 -2.81
CA GLN A 134 -1.93 2.44 -2.85
C GLN A 134 -1.55 3.44 -1.75
N GLY A 135 -0.78 3.03 -0.74
CA GLY A 135 -0.45 3.89 0.40
C GLY A 135 0.26 5.19 0.00
N LEU A 136 1.28 5.11 -0.86
CA LEU A 136 2.00 6.27 -1.38
C LEU A 136 1.10 7.14 -2.25
N ASN A 137 0.35 6.53 -3.17
CA ASN A 137 -0.54 7.24 -4.08
C ASN A 137 -1.60 8.03 -3.33
N LEU A 138 -2.19 7.44 -2.28
CA LEU A 138 -3.16 8.11 -1.43
C LEU A 138 -2.53 9.31 -0.71
N GLY A 139 -1.31 9.15 -0.18
CA GLY A 139 -0.57 10.23 0.48
C GLY A 139 -0.20 11.38 -0.48
N LEU A 140 0.18 11.07 -1.73
CA LEU A 140 0.45 12.09 -2.75
C LEU A 140 -0.83 12.85 -3.13
N ARG A 141 -1.96 12.15 -3.28
CA ARG A 141 -3.26 12.81 -3.50
C ARG A 141 -3.66 13.69 -2.32
N ASP A 142 -3.40 13.26 -1.08
CA ASP A 142 -3.61 14.08 0.11
C ASP A 142 -2.79 15.38 0.03
N ALA A 143 -1.50 15.29 -0.28
CA ALA A 143 -0.61 16.44 -0.37
C ALA A 143 -1.02 17.44 -1.48
N ILE A 144 -1.35 16.92 -2.67
CA ILE A 144 -1.79 17.75 -3.80
C ILE A 144 -3.11 18.46 -3.47
N THR A 145 -4.11 17.75 -2.93
CA THR A 145 -5.40 18.34 -2.57
C THR A 145 -5.23 19.42 -1.50
N LEU A 146 -4.39 19.15 -0.48
CA LEU A 146 -4.09 20.12 0.57
C LEU A 146 -3.44 21.39 -0.01
N ALA A 147 -2.45 21.22 -0.89
CA ALA A 147 -1.79 22.34 -1.56
C ALA A 147 -2.77 23.17 -2.41
N ASN A 148 -3.68 22.52 -3.12
CA ASN A 148 -4.71 23.20 -3.93
C ASN A 148 -5.70 23.97 -3.05
N CYS A 149 -6.07 23.47 -1.88
CA CYS A 149 -6.97 24.16 -0.95
C CYS A 149 -6.29 25.35 -0.26
N LEU A 150 -5.02 25.21 0.16
CA LEU A 150 -4.30 26.25 0.91
C LEU A 150 -3.63 27.28 0.02
N GLY A 151 -3.20 26.91 -1.19
CA GLY A 151 -2.49 27.81 -2.10
C GLY A 151 -3.20 29.16 -2.32
N PRO A 152 -4.51 29.18 -2.64
CA PRO A 152 -5.27 30.42 -2.81
C PRO A 152 -5.33 31.30 -1.56
N VAL A 153 -5.31 30.70 -0.36
CA VAL A 153 -5.33 31.42 0.92
C VAL A 153 -4.06 32.23 1.10
N PHE A 154 -2.90 31.61 0.86
CA PHE A 154 -1.61 32.26 1.00
C PHE A 154 -1.30 33.24 -0.15
N ALA A 155 -1.83 33.00 -1.34
CA ALA A 155 -1.67 33.92 -2.47
C ALA A 155 -2.41 35.26 -2.28
N ARG A 156 -3.48 35.30 -1.48
CA ARG A 156 -4.31 36.50 -1.27
C ARG A 156 -3.72 37.50 -0.30
N GLN A 157 -2.66 37.19 0.47
CA GLN A 157 -2.04 38.05 1.49
C GLN A 157 -3.09 38.77 2.37
N PRO A 158 -3.85 38.08 3.20
CA PRO A 158 -4.88 38.66 4.02
C PRO A 158 -4.29 39.69 4.99
N HIS A 159 -4.89 40.85 5.07
CA HIS A 159 -4.39 42.02 5.83
C HIS A 159 -4.58 41.88 7.35
N HIS A 160 -5.45 40.96 7.81
CA HIS A 160 -5.76 40.73 9.23
C HIS A 160 -5.56 39.27 9.62
N SER A 161 -4.98 39.03 10.80
CA SER A 161 -4.72 37.68 11.32
C SER A 161 -5.99 36.84 11.56
N THR A 162 -7.10 37.48 11.93
CA THR A 162 -8.42 36.84 12.15
C THR A 162 -8.99 36.31 10.84
N ASP A 163 -8.84 37.08 9.74
CA ASP A 163 -9.30 36.65 8.42
C ASP A 163 -8.49 35.45 7.93
N LEU A 164 -7.18 35.45 8.15
CA LEU A 164 -6.32 34.33 7.79
C LEU A 164 -6.69 33.04 8.51
N SER A 165 -6.94 33.09 9.81
CA SER A 165 -7.35 31.91 10.58
C SER A 165 -8.67 31.30 10.05
N THR A 166 -9.63 32.13 9.71
CA THR A 166 -10.91 31.72 9.14
C THR A 166 -10.75 31.12 7.77
N LEU A 167 -9.92 31.73 6.91
CA LEU A 167 -9.63 31.23 5.57
C LEU A 167 -8.91 29.86 5.61
N ILE A 168 -7.95 29.69 6.52
CA ILE A 168 -7.28 28.40 6.74
C ILE A 168 -8.30 27.34 7.19
N LYS A 169 -9.15 27.62 8.16
CA LYS A 169 -10.19 26.68 8.62
C LYS A 169 -11.12 26.24 7.49
N ASN A 170 -11.55 27.19 6.66
CA ASN A 170 -12.39 26.89 5.51
C ASN A 170 -11.67 26.03 4.47
N ALA A 171 -10.41 26.32 4.17
CA ALA A 171 -9.58 25.53 3.25
C ALA A 171 -9.35 24.10 3.76
N LEU A 172 -9.08 23.92 5.06
CA LEU A 172 -8.92 22.62 5.68
C LEU A 172 -10.24 21.82 5.71
N SER A 173 -11.37 22.50 5.94
CA SER A 173 -12.71 21.88 5.84
C SER A 173 -13.00 21.39 4.41
N GLN A 174 -12.65 22.22 3.40
CA GLN A 174 -12.76 21.84 1.99
C GLN A 174 -11.87 20.63 1.67
N TYR A 175 -10.62 20.64 2.11
CA TYR A 175 -9.70 19.51 1.98
C TYR A 175 -10.31 18.21 2.54
N ALA A 176 -10.81 18.25 3.78
CA ALA A 176 -11.40 17.06 4.41
C ALA A 176 -12.60 16.52 3.62
N LYS A 177 -13.45 17.42 3.08
CA LYS A 177 -14.60 17.08 2.24
C LYS A 177 -14.18 16.41 0.93
N GLU A 178 -13.22 16.99 0.21
CA GLU A 178 -12.73 16.48 -1.07
C GLU A 178 -12.05 15.11 -0.92
N ARG A 179 -11.27 14.91 0.16
CA ARG A 179 -10.56 13.67 0.39
C ARG A 179 -11.44 12.51 0.87
N ARG A 180 -12.63 12.81 1.42
CA ARG A 180 -13.50 11.83 2.07
C ARG A 180 -13.85 10.64 1.17
N SER A 181 -14.37 10.90 -0.01
CA SER A 181 -14.83 9.87 -0.94
C SER A 181 -13.68 9.01 -1.46
N ASP A 182 -12.61 9.65 -1.94
CA ASP A 182 -11.43 8.95 -2.47
C ASP A 182 -10.74 8.09 -1.41
N ARG A 183 -10.59 8.62 -0.19
CA ARG A 183 -10.06 7.85 0.95
C ARG A 183 -10.92 6.63 1.26
N GLN A 184 -12.23 6.81 1.42
CA GLN A 184 -13.14 5.72 1.74
C GLN A 184 -13.12 4.62 0.67
N MET A 185 -13.12 5.00 -0.60
CA MET A 185 -13.07 4.07 -1.72
C MET A 185 -11.74 3.30 -1.73
N THR A 186 -10.60 4.00 -1.65
CA THR A 186 -9.26 3.38 -1.68
C THR A 186 -9.06 2.44 -0.49
N ILE A 187 -9.45 2.87 0.72
CA ILE A 187 -9.36 2.06 1.94
C ILE A 187 -10.24 0.82 1.81
N GLY A 188 -11.50 0.98 1.37
CA GLY A 188 -12.45 -0.13 1.21
C GLY A 188 -11.98 -1.18 0.20
N ILE A 189 -11.48 -0.75 -0.96
CA ILE A 189 -10.94 -1.65 -1.99
C ILE A 189 -9.70 -2.37 -1.45
N THR A 190 -8.78 -1.67 -0.81
CA THR A 190 -7.55 -2.27 -0.26
C THR A 190 -7.86 -3.28 0.84
N ASP A 191 -8.78 -2.96 1.76
CA ASP A 191 -9.21 -3.90 2.81
C ASP A 191 -9.94 -5.12 2.24
N LEU A 192 -10.79 -4.92 1.22
CA LEU A 192 -11.45 -6.01 0.51
C LEU A 192 -10.43 -6.93 -0.16
N MET A 193 -9.44 -6.39 -0.88
CA MET A 193 -8.37 -7.17 -1.50
C MET A 193 -7.56 -7.95 -0.47
N ALA A 194 -7.13 -7.30 0.60
CA ALA A 194 -6.38 -7.95 1.68
C ALA A 194 -7.13 -9.15 2.27
N ASN A 195 -8.45 -9.04 2.45
CA ASN A 195 -9.29 -10.14 2.96
C ASN A 195 -9.58 -11.22 1.90
N LEU A 196 -9.86 -10.83 0.64
CA LEU A 196 -10.19 -11.79 -0.42
C LEU A 196 -9.00 -12.69 -0.78
N PHE A 197 -7.79 -12.14 -0.81
CA PHE A 197 -6.60 -12.91 -1.19
C PHE A 197 -6.10 -13.82 -0.07
N THR A 198 -6.46 -13.54 1.18
CA THR A 198 -6.17 -14.41 2.33
C THR A 198 -7.26 -15.42 2.63
N ALA A 199 -8.45 -15.26 2.05
CA ALA A 199 -9.56 -16.20 2.26
C ALA A 199 -9.25 -17.55 1.60
N GLN A 200 -9.28 -18.62 2.41
CA GLN A 200 -9.06 -20.02 1.96
C GLN A 200 -10.38 -20.74 1.64
N PHE A 201 -11.52 -20.07 1.74
CA PHE A 201 -12.82 -20.67 1.46
C PHE A 201 -12.98 -20.97 -0.04
N ILE A 202 -13.17 -22.24 -0.39
CA ILE A 202 -13.17 -22.76 -1.76
C ILE A 202 -14.05 -21.95 -2.74
N PRO A 203 -15.31 -21.56 -2.41
CA PRO A 203 -16.12 -20.72 -3.30
C PRO A 203 -15.51 -19.35 -3.59
N ILE A 204 -14.83 -18.75 -2.63
CA ILE A 204 -14.14 -17.46 -2.81
C ILE A 204 -12.93 -17.61 -3.72
N VAL A 205 -12.17 -18.71 -3.55
CA VAL A 205 -11.02 -19.03 -4.42
C VAL A 205 -11.46 -19.24 -5.86
N ALA A 206 -12.56 -19.99 -6.08
CA ALA A 206 -13.13 -20.21 -7.41
C ALA A 206 -13.67 -18.91 -8.05
N ALA A 207 -14.41 -18.11 -7.29
CA ALA A 207 -14.96 -16.84 -7.75
C ALA A 207 -13.82 -15.84 -8.10
N ARG A 208 -12.74 -15.80 -7.32
CA ARG A 208 -11.55 -15.00 -7.60
C ARG A 208 -10.87 -15.44 -8.90
N GLY A 209 -10.68 -16.75 -9.11
CA GLY A 209 -10.12 -17.28 -10.34
C GLY A 209 -10.94 -16.91 -11.56
N LEU A 210 -12.27 -17.03 -11.47
CA LEU A 210 -13.20 -16.67 -12.54
C LEU A 210 -13.17 -15.16 -12.82
N ALA A 211 -13.17 -14.31 -11.78
CA ALA A 211 -13.10 -12.85 -11.93
C ALA A 211 -11.80 -12.40 -12.60
N LEU A 212 -10.65 -12.98 -12.24
CA LEU A 212 -9.37 -12.69 -12.89
C LEU A 212 -9.33 -13.16 -14.33
N ALA A 213 -9.90 -14.34 -14.63
CA ALA A 213 -10.03 -14.83 -15.99
C ALA A 213 -10.92 -13.92 -16.84
N THR A 214 -12.07 -13.47 -16.32
CA THR A 214 -12.95 -12.54 -17.04
C THR A 214 -12.31 -11.18 -17.29
N LEU A 215 -11.52 -10.65 -16.35
CA LEU A 215 -10.75 -9.41 -16.54
C LEU A 215 -9.73 -9.54 -17.68
N GLN A 216 -9.14 -10.72 -17.86
CA GLN A 216 -8.22 -10.97 -18.95
C GLN A 216 -8.89 -10.94 -20.32
N TRP A 217 -10.18 -11.32 -20.38
CA TRP A 217 -10.98 -11.37 -21.62
C TRP A 217 -11.72 -10.05 -21.94
N LEU A 218 -11.75 -9.07 -21.01
CA LEU A 218 -12.42 -7.80 -21.15
C LEU A 218 -11.43 -6.62 -21.08
N PRO A 219 -10.70 -6.31 -22.17
CA PRO A 219 -9.71 -5.23 -22.21
C PRO A 219 -10.22 -3.85 -21.73
N PRO A 220 -11.49 -3.45 -22.01
CA PRO A 220 -12.00 -2.17 -21.51
C PRO A 220 -12.04 -2.09 -19.97
N LEU A 221 -12.39 -3.19 -19.31
CA LEU A 221 -12.47 -3.25 -17.84
C LEU A 221 -11.08 -3.23 -17.21
N LYS A 222 -10.14 -3.95 -17.82
CA LYS A 222 -8.71 -3.93 -17.42
C LYS A 222 -8.12 -2.52 -17.51
N ASN A 223 -8.40 -1.81 -18.62
CA ASN A 223 -7.91 -0.46 -18.84
C ASN A 223 -8.57 0.58 -17.91
N ALA A 224 -9.83 0.39 -17.53
CA ALA A 224 -10.51 1.24 -16.56
C ALA A 224 -9.91 1.09 -15.16
N LEU A 225 -9.57 -0.13 -14.74
CA LEU A 225 -8.89 -0.42 -13.48
C LEU A 225 -7.44 0.12 -13.44
N ALA A 226 -6.73 0.08 -14.57
CA ALA A 226 -5.35 0.55 -14.67
C ALA A 226 -5.22 2.09 -14.71
N ARG A 227 -6.31 2.82 -14.93
CA ARG A 227 -6.36 4.30 -14.99
C ARG A 227 -6.75 4.96 -13.66
N GLN A 228 -7.06 4.18 -12.63
CA GLN A 228 -7.29 4.66 -11.26
C GLN A 228 -5.98 4.70 -10.45
#